data_5a7c9c1475ca68df551d7022a5cae7ab
#
_entry.id   5a7c9c1475ca68df551d7022a5cae7ab
#
_cell.length_a   1.000
_cell.length_b   1.000
_cell.length_c   1.000
_cell.angle_alpha   90.00
_cell.angle_beta   90.00
_cell.angle_gamma   90.00
#
_symmetry.space_group_name_H-M   'P 1'
#
loop_
_entity.id
_entity.type
_entity.pdbx_description
1 polymer ?
#
loop_
_entity_poly.entity_id
_entity_poly.type
_entity_poly.pdbx_seq_one_letter_code
_entity_poly.pdbx_strand_id
1 'polypeptide(L)'
;MEKIITLKVDLEHPDDAKFAIDEAVKVYEADRLKWTEEEIAEAKCLAMRIMERLCLDGYNINWCEVESYGLHTISVWLESKERKSTNCVCSISPSKWDVWIAKCVCLCRATGMDVPAFIIKKAGECW
;
A
#
# COMPACT_ATOMS: atom_id res chain seq x y z
N MET A 1 -17.39 6.56 -7.37
CA MET A 1 -18.03 7.82 -6.94
C MET A 1 -17.19 8.98 -7.41
N GLU A 2 -17.78 9.88 -8.18
CA GLU A 2 -17.08 11.05 -8.67
C GLU A 2 -16.99 12.12 -7.59
N LYS A 3 -15.80 12.70 -7.43
CA LYS A 3 -15.62 13.89 -6.60
C LYS A 3 -15.84 15.14 -7.44
N ILE A 4 -16.67 16.03 -6.95
CA ILE A 4 -16.88 17.33 -7.56
C ILE A 4 -16.00 18.34 -6.84
N ILE A 5 -15.08 18.95 -7.58
CA ILE A 5 -14.23 20.01 -7.07
C ILE A 5 -14.77 21.34 -7.54
N THR A 6 -15.19 22.19 -6.60
CA THR A 6 -15.65 23.54 -6.92
C THR A 6 -14.54 24.54 -6.63
N LEU A 7 -14.14 25.30 -7.65
CA LEU A 7 -13.12 26.32 -7.57
C LEU A 7 -13.74 27.69 -7.77
N LYS A 8 -13.36 28.64 -6.90
CA LYS A 8 -13.61 30.05 -7.15
C LYS A 8 -12.36 30.63 -7.79
N VAL A 9 -12.51 31.10 -9.02
CA VAL A 9 -11.41 31.62 -9.83
C VAL A 9 -11.64 33.10 -10.10
N ASP A 10 -10.63 33.93 -9.86
CA ASP A 10 -10.62 35.31 -10.24
C ASP A 10 -10.05 35.43 -11.66
N LEU A 11 -10.90 35.79 -12.60
CA LEU A 11 -10.52 35.90 -14.01
C LEU A 11 -9.60 37.09 -14.30
N GLU A 12 -9.49 38.06 -13.39
CA GLU A 12 -8.57 39.19 -13.50
C GLU A 12 -7.13 38.81 -13.17
N HIS A 13 -6.94 37.64 -12.51
CA HIS A 13 -5.65 37.14 -12.11
C HIS A 13 -5.43 35.71 -12.63
N PRO A 14 -5.06 35.54 -13.91
CA PRO A 14 -4.90 34.22 -14.53
C PRO A 14 -3.88 33.32 -13.84
N ASP A 15 -2.81 33.89 -13.25
CA ASP A 15 -1.77 33.13 -12.54
C ASP A 15 -2.32 32.56 -11.25
N ASP A 16 -3.18 33.30 -10.54
CA ASP A 16 -3.85 32.80 -9.32
C ASP A 16 -4.83 31.68 -9.65
N ALA A 17 -5.51 31.77 -10.80
CA ALA A 17 -6.41 30.73 -11.29
C ALA A 17 -5.65 29.44 -11.58
N LYS A 18 -4.50 29.51 -12.24
CA LYS A 18 -3.66 28.37 -12.53
C LYS A 18 -3.16 27.71 -11.25
N PHE A 19 -2.70 28.49 -10.28
CA PHE A 19 -2.25 27.99 -8.99
C PHE A 19 -3.38 27.26 -8.25
N ALA A 20 -4.58 27.82 -8.21
CA ALA A 20 -5.73 27.20 -7.57
C ALA A 20 -6.12 25.87 -8.22
N ILE A 21 -6.05 25.78 -9.55
CA ILE A 21 -6.31 24.55 -10.30
C ILE A 21 -5.25 23.50 -9.98
N ASP A 22 -3.98 23.86 -10.01
CA ASP A 22 -2.87 22.95 -9.71
C ASP A 22 -2.98 22.38 -8.29
N GLU A 23 -3.33 23.20 -7.29
CA GLU A 23 -3.54 22.77 -5.92
C GLU A 23 -4.74 21.83 -5.79
N ALA A 24 -5.85 22.11 -6.47
CA ALA A 24 -7.02 21.24 -6.47
C ALA A 24 -6.75 19.89 -7.11
N VAL A 25 -5.97 19.86 -8.21
CA VAL A 25 -5.57 18.62 -8.86
C VAL A 25 -4.69 17.78 -7.94
N LYS A 26 -3.74 18.39 -7.23
CA LYS A 26 -2.90 17.68 -6.25
C LYS A 26 -3.72 17.04 -5.13
N VAL A 27 -4.69 17.78 -4.59
CA VAL A 27 -5.58 17.25 -3.53
C VAL A 27 -6.41 16.09 -4.06
N TYR A 28 -6.97 16.22 -5.27
CA TYR A 28 -7.74 15.15 -5.90
C TYR A 28 -6.91 13.89 -6.14
N GLU A 29 -5.69 14.04 -6.68
CA GLU A 29 -4.79 12.93 -6.92
C GLU A 29 -4.37 12.24 -5.62
N ALA A 30 -4.07 13.00 -4.56
CA ALA A 30 -3.73 12.46 -3.26
C ALA A 30 -4.87 11.63 -2.69
N ASP A 31 -6.11 12.11 -2.76
CA ASP A 31 -7.29 11.38 -2.32
C ASP A 31 -7.53 10.11 -3.14
N ARG A 32 -7.34 10.20 -4.45
CA ARG A 32 -7.52 9.05 -5.34
C ARG A 32 -6.52 7.93 -5.05
N LEU A 33 -5.33 8.28 -4.59
CA LEU A 33 -4.26 7.34 -4.29
C LEU A 33 -4.35 6.73 -2.90
N LYS A 34 -5.22 7.23 -2.04
CA LYS A 34 -5.45 6.62 -0.72
C LYS A 34 -6.19 5.30 -0.86
N TRP A 35 -5.85 4.38 0.03
CA TRP A 35 -6.54 3.10 0.10
C TRP A 35 -7.92 3.28 0.71
N THR A 36 -8.93 2.66 0.12
CA THR A 36 -10.27 2.64 0.69
C THR A 36 -10.36 1.61 1.81
N GLU A 37 -11.35 1.76 2.70
CA GLU A 37 -11.60 0.78 3.76
C GLU A 37 -11.85 -0.62 3.20
N GLU A 38 -12.55 -0.72 2.06
CA GLU A 38 -12.81 -1.98 1.38
C GLU A 38 -11.53 -2.63 0.86
N GLU A 39 -10.63 -1.84 0.28
CA GLU A 39 -9.34 -2.30 -0.21
C GLU A 39 -8.46 -2.81 0.94
N ILE A 40 -8.41 -2.07 2.04
CA ILE A 40 -7.67 -2.47 3.24
C ILE A 40 -8.25 -3.77 3.82
N ALA A 41 -9.58 -3.87 3.92
CA ALA A 41 -10.24 -5.06 4.43
C ALA A 41 -9.97 -6.29 3.55
N GLU A 42 -9.96 -6.12 2.25
CA GLU A 42 -9.67 -7.20 1.30
C GLU A 42 -8.21 -7.66 1.43
N ALA A 43 -7.27 -6.73 1.50
CA ALA A 43 -5.86 -7.05 1.71
C ALA A 43 -5.63 -7.74 3.06
N LYS A 44 -6.26 -7.26 4.12
CA LYS A 44 -6.21 -7.88 5.44
C LYS A 44 -6.74 -9.31 5.42
N CYS A 45 -7.86 -9.53 4.77
CA CYS A 45 -8.48 -10.85 4.66
C CYS A 45 -7.53 -11.83 3.95
N LEU A 46 -6.95 -11.43 2.83
CA LEU A 46 -5.99 -12.26 2.11
C LEU A 46 -4.72 -12.52 2.93
N ALA A 47 -4.16 -11.48 3.57
CA ALA A 47 -3.00 -11.62 4.43
C ALA A 47 -3.25 -12.60 5.56
N MET A 48 -4.40 -12.52 6.22
CA MET A 48 -4.76 -13.43 7.30
C MET A 48 -4.92 -14.87 6.83
N ARG A 49 -5.49 -15.08 5.64
CA ARG A 49 -5.58 -16.43 5.05
C ARG A 49 -4.20 -17.02 4.75
N ILE A 50 -3.30 -16.22 4.21
CA ILE A 50 -1.94 -16.67 3.93
C ILE A 50 -1.21 -17.02 5.23
N MET A 51 -1.32 -16.17 6.26
CA MET A 51 -0.71 -16.42 7.57
C MET A 51 -1.25 -17.69 8.22
N GLU A 52 -2.57 -17.89 8.17
CA GLU A 52 -3.20 -19.10 8.69
C GLU A 52 -2.67 -20.35 8.00
N ARG A 53 -2.57 -20.33 6.68
CA ARG A 53 -2.02 -21.42 5.91
C ARG A 53 -0.57 -21.72 6.27
N LEU A 54 0.24 -20.69 6.39
CA LEU A 54 1.64 -20.82 6.79
C LEU A 54 1.76 -21.42 8.19
N CYS A 55 0.95 -20.99 9.14
CA CYS A 55 0.93 -21.57 10.48
C CYS A 55 0.54 -23.04 10.47
N LEU A 56 -0.45 -23.42 9.66
CA LEU A 56 -0.84 -24.83 9.49
C LEU A 56 0.28 -25.67 8.87
N ASP A 57 1.09 -25.08 8.00
CA ASP A 57 2.24 -25.73 7.40
C ASP A 57 3.48 -25.74 8.32
N GLY A 58 3.37 -25.23 9.53
CA GLY A 58 4.43 -25.26 10.53
C GLY A 58 5.39 -24.09 10.50
N TYR A 59 5.05 -23.02 9.80
CA TYR A 59 5.87 -21.82 9.76
C TYR A 59 5.63 -20.89 10.95
N ASN A 60 6.72 -20.34 11.48
CA ASN A 60 6.67 -19.17 12.35
C ASN A 60 6.78 -17.91 11.48
N ILE A 61 5.95 -16.93 11.78
CA ILE A 61 5.88 -15.68 11.03
C ILE A 61 6.36 -14.55 11.94
N ASN A 62 7.43 -13.88 11.53
CA ASN A 62 7.99 -12.75 12.27
C ASN A 62 8.00 -11.52 11.38
N TRP A 63 7.56 -10.41 11.93
CA TRP A 63 7.50 -9.13 11.23
C TRP A 63 8.53 -8.16 11.78
N CYS A 64 9.13 -7.39 10.89
CA CYS A 64 9.97 -6.25 11.25
C CYS A 64 9.50 -5.04 10.45
N GLU A 65 9.22 -3.95 11.14
CA GLU A 65 8.77 -2.70 10.53
C GLU A 65 9.77 -1.61 10.87
N VAL A 66 10.25 -0.91 9.85
CA VAL A 66 11.24 0.15 9.99
C VAL A 66 10.79 1.37 9.20
N GLU A 67 10.90 2.54 9.81
CA GLU A 67 10.71 3.81 9.15
C GLU A 67 12.05 4.53 9.06
N SER A 68 12.47 4.89 7.84
CA SER A 68 13.75 5.55 7.61
C SER A 68 13.63 6.49 6.41
N TYR A 69 14.12 7.72 6.57
CA TYR A 69 14.10 8.75 5.52
C TYR A 69 12.72 8.96 4.90
N GLY A 70 11.65 8.90 5.70
CA GLY A 70 10.28 9.07 5.23
C GLY A 70 9.70 7.89 4.49
N LEU A 71 10.41 6.77 4.41
CA LEU A 71 9.93 5.53 3.80
C LEU A 71 9.60 4.50 4.88
N HIS A 72 8.46 3.86 4.76
CA HIS A 72 8.10 2.72 5.58
C HIS A 72 8.53 1.43 4.89
N THR A 73 9.17 0.56 5.63
CA THR A 73 9.59 -0.76 5.14
C THR A 73 9.10 -1.82 6.09
N ILE A 74 8.50 -2.87 5.56
CA ILE A 74 8.10 -4.02 6.33
C ILE A 74 8.76 -5.27 5.76
N SER A 75 9.25 -6.13 6.66
CA SER A 75 9.85 -7.41 6.29
C SER A 75 9.10 -8.53 6.98
N VAL A 76 8.98 -9.67 6.30
CA VAL A 76 8.45 -10.88 6.88
C VAL A 76 9.51 -11.97 6.86
N TRP A 77 9.66 -12.65 7.98
CA TRP A 77 10.55 -13.81 8.12
C TRP A 77 9.69 -15.03 8.35
N LEU A 78 9.83 -16.01 7.45
CA LEU A 78 9.13 -17.28 7.52
C LEU A 78 10.14 -18.38 7.84
N GLU A 79 9.91 -19.07 8.93
CA GLU A 79 10.81 -20.12 9.40
C GLU A 79 10.04 -21.37 9.77
N SER A 80 10.51 -22.52 9.29
CA SER A 80 9.99 -23.83 9.64
C SER A 80 11.14 -24.78 9.97
N LYS A 81 10.81 -25.93 10.56
CA LYS A 81 11.82 -26.96 10.88
C LYS A 81 12.54 -27.51 9.66
N GLU A 82 11.89 -27.50 8.51
CA GLU A 82 12.39 -28.12 7.27
C GLU A 82 12.95 -27.11 6.27
N ARG A 83 12.63 -25.85 6.42
CA ARG A 83 13.02 -24.80 5.47
C ARG A 83 13.73 -23.65 6.16
N LYS A 84 14.71 -23.11 5.46
CA LYS A 84 15.41 -21.90 5.88
C LYS A 84 14.45 -20.70 5.83
N SER A 85 14.77 -19.69 6.64
CA SER A 85 14.02 -18.43 6.67
C SER A 85 13.87 -17.81 5.29
N THR A 86 12.66 -17.41 4.96
CA THR A 86 12.37 -16.61 3.78
C THR A 86 12.14 -15.18 4.24
N ASN A 87 12.83 -14.25 3.61
CA ASN A 87 12.68 -12.83 3.91
C ASN A 87 12.15 -12.09 2.69
N CYS A 88 11.09 -11.34 2.87
CA CYS A 88 10.54 -10.45 1.86
C CYS A 88 10.44 -9.05 2.42
N VAL A 89 10.95 -8.07 1.69
CA VAL A 89 10.92 -6.67 2.09
C VAL A 89 10.00 -5.90 1.14
N CYS A 90 9.11 -5.11 1.72
CA CYS A 90 8.23 -4.22 0.99
C CYS A 90 8.47 -2.80 1.46
N SER A 91 8.74 -1.88 0.52
CA SER A 91 8.91 -0.46 0.80
C SER A 91 7.81 0.31 0.06
N ILE A 92 7.11 1.17 0.78
CA ILE A 92 5.99 1.94 0.25
C ILE A 92 6.19 3.41 0.61
N SER A 93 5.85 4.31 -0.33
CA SER A 93 5.93 5.74 -0.04
C SER A 93 4.97 6.12 1.09
N PRO A 94 5.33 7.09 1.96
CA PRO A 94 4.51 7.45 3.13
C PRO A 94 3.07 7.82 2.80
N SER A 95 2.84 8.45 1.65
CA SER A 95 1.50 8.86 1.21
C SER A 95 0.57 7.70 0.86
N LYS A 96 1.13 6.51 0.61
CA LYS A 96 0.38 5.30 0.23
C LYS A 96 0.53 4.20 1.27
N TRP A 97 1.06 4.51 2.44
CA TRP A 97 1.31 3.51 3.46
C TRP A 97 0.02 3.03 4.11
N ASP A 98 -0.15 1.73 4.11
CA ASP A 98 -1.09 1.01 4.96
C ASP A 98 -0.46 -0.32 5.36
N VAL A 99 -0.50 -0.64 6.64
CA VAL A 99 0.18 -1.82 7.19
C VAL A 99 -0.37 -3.12 6.61
N TRP A 100 -1.67 -3.22 6.38
CA TRP A 100 -2.28 -4.44 5.85
C TRP A 100 -2.01 -4.62 4.37
N ILE A 101 -2.02 -3.54 3.59
CA ILE A 101 -1.60 -3.57 2.20
C ILE A 101 -0.15 -4.04 2.10
N ALA A 102 0.74 -3.46 2.91
CA ALA A 102 2.15 -3.85 2.95
C ALA A 102 2.36 -5.31 3.35
N LYS A 103 1.67 -5.77 4.39
CA LYS A 103 1.73 -7.17 4.82
C LYS A 103 1.23 -8.12 3.74
N CYS A 104 0.14 -7.76 3.06
CA CYS A 104 -0.41 -8.55 1.96
C CYS A 104 0.63 -8.71 0.84
N VAL A 105 1.26 -7.62 0.41
CA VAL A 105 2.30 -7.65 -0.62
C VAL A 105 3.49 -8.51 -0.19
N CYS A 106 3.98 -8.32 1.02
CA CYS A 106 5.10 -9.11 1.56
C CYS A 106 4.80 -10.60 1.57
N LEU A 107 3.63 -10.99 2.04
CA LEU A 107 3.22 -12.39 2.11
C LEU A 107 3.06 -13.00 0.73
N CYS A 108 2.47 -12.28 -0.21
CA CYS A 108 2.35 -12.75 -1.59
C CYS A 108 3.73 -13.00 -2.21
N ARG A 109 4.66 -12.05 -2.04
CA ARG A 109 6.02 -12.19 -2.56
C ARG A 109 6.78 -13.33 -1.89
N ALA A 110 6.68 -13.46 -0.58
CA ALA A 110 7.38 -14.49 0.17
C ALA A 110 6.87 -15.90 -0.16
N THR A 111 5.60 -16.04 -0.52
CA THR A 111 4.98 -17.32 -0.85
C THR A 111 4.91 -17.60 -2.36
N GLY A 112 5.38 -16.67 -3.19
CA GLY A 112 5.31 -16.82 -4.65
C GLY A 112 3.92 -16.62 -5.23
N MET A 113 3.00 -16.04 -4.47
CA MET A 113 1.65 -15.72 -4.95
C MET A 113 1.63 -14.38 -5.68
N ASP A 114 0.69 -14.24 -6.60
CA ASP A 114 0.48 -12.96 -7.27
C ASP A 114 -0.13 -11.92 -6.33
N VAL A 115 0.41 -10.71 -6.37
CA VAL A 115 -0.16 -9.58 -5.64
C VAL A 115 -1.50 -9.21 -6.27
N PRO A 116 -2.56 -8.95 -5.46
CA PRO A 116 -3.86 -8.58 -6.01
C PRO A 116 -3.80 -7.42 -7.00
N ALA A 117 -4.56 -7.53 -8.08
CA ALA A 117 -4.56 -6.55 -9.16
C ALA A 117 -4.92 -5.14 -8.69
N PHE A 118 -5.82 -5.00 -7.73
CA PHE A 118 -6.21 -3.68 -7.22
C PHE A 118 -5.07 -2.97 -6.50
N ILE A 119 -4.16 -3.72 -5.87
CA ILE A 119 -2.97 -3.16 -5.22
C ILE A 119 -1.98 -2.68 -6.28
N ILE A 120 -1.68 -3.52 -7.28
CA ILE A 120 -0.76 -3.17 -8.36
C ILE A 120 -1.26 -1.96 -9.13
N LYS A 121 -2.54 -1.92 -9.44
CA LYS A 121 -3.16 -0.81 -10.19
C LYS A 121 -3.04 0.53 -9.47
N LYS A 122 -3.23 0.55 -8.15
CA LYS A 122 -3.18 1.78 -7.37
C LYS A 122 -1.78 2.19 -6.96
N ALA A 123 -0.95 1.23 -6.56
CA ALA A 123 0.41 1.49 -6.09
C ALA A 123 1.42 1.65 -7.23
N GLY A 124 1.12 1.09 -8.41
CA GLY A 124 2.04 1.10 -9.53
C GLY A 124 3.29 0.29 -9.24
N GLU A 125 4.42 0.72 -9.79
CA GLU A 125 5.72 0.04 -9.66
C GLU A 125 6.50 0.47 -8.40
N CYS A 126 5.86 1.09 -7.42
CA CYS A 126 6.49 1.63 -6.22
C CYS A 126 6.92 0.58 -5.18
N TRP A 127 6.84 -0.67 -5.53
CA TRP A 127 7.17 -1.78 -4.64
C TRP A 127 8.56 -2.33 -4.89
#